data_6b0d8cf1f62ee8c599ed81dcf73249e8
#
_entry.id   6b0d8cf1f62ee8c599ed81dcf73249e8
#
_cell.length_a   1.000
_cell.length_b   1.000
_cell.length_c   1.000
_cell.angle_alpha   90.00
_cell.angle_beta   90.00
_cell.angle_gamma   90.00
#
_symmetry.space_group_name_H-M   'P 1'
#
loop_
_entity.id
_entity.type
_entity.pdbx_description
1 polymer ?
#
loop_
_entity_poly.entity_id
_entity_poly.type
_entity_poly.pdbx_seq_one_letter_code
_entity_poly.pdbx_strand_id
1 'polypeptide(L)'
;MEDCTVEKRIPPSSRLEQAIAELAEDGDWHPERLSELGRLGAQLILQRAVEDEVKEFLGRAHYQRAPDARGWRNGVRPRRVQTAEGELIVEVPQIRGAVERFVCRTIPGTRTVVRTRALEALVIGAYVRGLSDRDVESLLAEAGLGQVSRSSVSRVCGELRERYRAFCARSLEGVELLALFLDAVYLPTRPSGAKEGVLVAWGYDLEGKRVLLAVVLGQRERLEDWLELGRDLVRRGLPSPWLTVTDGAPGLIRAVAELWPDADRQRCSVHRLRNILAKLPKREEVHRRVQSAYWAALDNAASPEEAEAGLRGLVAELEREYPSAAACLADDLPALCTHLRYPLHLRKRLRSTNLLERSLGEVQRRVRVIGRFPGETSCLSLCWAVLDLVIAGARSLGLSDLDRKTCYEESRVSVPHTVGSP
;
A
#
# COMPACT_ATOMS: atom_id res chain seq x y z
N MET A 1 45.63 55.71 -5.69
CA MET A 1 44.63 55.32 -4.70
C MET A 1 43.47 54.77 -5.50
N GLU A 2 43.48 53.47 -5.71
CA GLU A 2 42.39 52.77 -6.41
C GLU A 2 41.20 52.66 -5.45
N ASP A 3 40.11 53.20 -5.91
CA ASP A 3 38.84 53.25 -5.21
C ASP A 3 38.24 51.84 -5.15
N CYS A 4 38.43 51.18 -4.04
CA CYS A 4 37.88 49.86 -3.78
C CYS A 4 36.38 50.05 -3.46
N THR A 5 35.58 50.18 -4.52
CA THR A 5 34.11 50.14 -4.43
C THR A 5 33.69 48.81 -3.83
N VAL A 6 33.37 48.81 -2.53
CA VAL A 6 32.72 47.70 -1.86
C VAL A 6 31.34 47.50 -2.51
N GLU A 7 31.24 46.61 -3.47
CA GLU A 7 29.94 46.20 -4.01
C GLU A 7 29.05 45.83 -2.85
N LYS A 8 27.99 46.58 -2.64
CA LYS A 8 26.95 46.28 -1.64
C LYS A 8 26.44 44.87 -1.95
N ARG A 9 26.79 43.89 -1.18
CA ARG A 9 26.36 42.53 -1.37
C ARG A 9 24.85 42.46 -1.21
N ILE A 10 24.13 42.43 -2.34
CA ILE A 10 22.69 42.29 -2.41
C ILE A 10 22.26 40.99 -1.67
N PRO A 11 21.19 41.04 -0.85
CA PRO A 11 20.65 39.83 -0.21
C PRO A 11 20.37 38.72 -1.26
N PRO A 12 20.60 37.44 -0.93
CA PRO A 12 20.28 36.35 -1.85
C PRO A 12 18.85 36.35 -2.37
N SER A 13 17.85 36.70 -1.51
CA SER A 13 16.45 36.85 -1.93
C SER A 13 16.25 37.91 -3.01
N SER A 14 16.92 39.05 -2.88
CA SER A 14 16.78 40.13 -3.88
C SER A 14 17.39 39.77 -5.23
N ARG A 15 18.43 38.95 -5.27
CA ARG A 15 18.97 38.41 -6.54
C ARG A 15 17.96 37.47 -7.22
N LEU A 16 17.25 36.65 -6.42
CA LEU A 16 16.22 35.77 -6.93
C LEU A 16 15.00 36.54 -7.43
N GLU A 17 14.60 37.60 -6.73
CA GLU A 17 13.55 38.51 -7.16
C GLU A 17 13.86 39.18 -8.51
N GLN A 18 15.12 39.62 -8.69
CA GLN A 18 15.56 40.19 -9.95
C GLN A 18 15.54 39.14 -11.08
N ALA A 19 16.04 37.91 -10.83
CA ALA A 19 16.00 36.85 -11.82
C ALA A 19 14.56 36.45 -12.21
N ILE A 20 13.62 36.48 -11.27
CA ILE A 20 12.19 36.26 -11.54
C ILE A 20 11.62 37.38 -12.38
N ALA A 21 11.95 38.66 -12.08
CA ALA A 21 11.49 39.81 -12.86
C ALA A 21 12.02 39.75 -14.30
N GLU A 22 13.30 39.49 -14.48
CA GLU A 22 13.93 39.33 -15.81
C GLU A 22 13.25 38.21 -16.61
N LEU A 23 12.95 37.08 -15.96
CA LEU A 23 12.24 35.97 -16.58
C LEU A 23 10.81 36.34 -16.98
N ALA A 24 10.14 37.24 -16.23
CA ALA A 24 8.78 37.65 -16.48
C ALA A 24 8.67 38.72 -17.60
N GLU A 25 9.70 39.54 -17.81
CA GLU A 25 9.70 40.62 -18.82
C GLU A 25 9.77 40.09 -20.27
N ASP A 26 10.31 38.93 -20.50
CA ASP A 26 10.61 38.38 -21.82
C ASP A 26 9.38 37.80 -22.58
N GLY A 27 8.18 37.98 -22.09
CA GLY A 27 6.87 37.84 -22.79
C GLY A 27 6.49 36.51 -23.45
N ASP A 28 7.42 35.59 -23.73
CA ASP A 28 7.16 34.31 -24.40
C ASP A 28 7.06 33.16 -23.39
N TRP A 29 5.81 32.75 -23.08
CA TRP A 29 5.50 31.74 -22.09
C TRP A 29 5.41 30.34 -22.69
N HIS A 30 6.40 29.49 -22.41
CA HIS A 30 6.42 28.07 -22.77
C HIS A 30 6.67 27.18 -21.52
N PRO A 31 6.42 25.87 -21.58
CA PRO A 31 6.47 24.98 -20.42
C PRO A 31 7.77 25.01 -19.61
N GLU A 32 8.93 25.15 -20.30
CA GLU A 32 10.25 25.21 -19.64
C GLU A 32 10.38 26.48 -18.79
N ARG A 33 9.86 27.59 -19.27
CA ARG A 33 9.88 28.87 -18.57
C ARG A 33 8.96 28.89 -17.35
N LEU A 34 7.80 28.24 -17.44
CA LEU A 34 6.94 28.04 -16.28
C LEU A 34 7.61 27.16 -15.22
N SER A 35 8.34 26.12 -15.63
CA SER A 35 9.11 25.26 -14.72
C SER A 35 10.23 26.02 -14.04
N GLU A 36 10.97 26.88 -14.78
CA GLU A 36 12.03 27.71 -14.22
C GLU A 36 11.46 28.77 -13.26
N LEU A 37 10.34 29.39 -13.58
CA LEU A 37 9.64 30.32 -12.69
C LEU A 37 9.20 29.63 -11.40
N GLY A 38 8.63 28.43 -11.49
CA GLY A 38 8.27 27.59 -10.34
C GLY A 38 9.46 27.31 -9.45
N ARG A 39 10.60 26.91 -10.06
CA ARG A 39 11.85 26.62 -9.38
C ARG A 39 12.42 27.87 -8.66
N LEU A 40 12.51 28.99 -9.35
CA LEU A 40 12.97 30.26 -8.76
C LEU A 40 12.03 30.77 -7.66
N GLY A 41 10.73 30.64 -7.84
CA GLY A 41 9.73 31.01 -6.84
C GLY A 41 9.85 30.17 -5.56
N ALA A 42 10.00 28.85 -5.70
CA ALA A 42 10.23 27.96 -4.56
C ALA A 42 11.55 28.30 -3.84
N GLN A 43 12.62 28.57 -4.60
CA GLN A 43 13.91 28.97 -4.05
C GLN A 43 13.83 30.30 -3.29
N LEU A 44 13.11 31.30 -3.84
CA LEU A 44 12.91 32.60 -3.21
C LEU A 44 12.17 32.48 -1.87
N ILE A 45 11.10 31.67 -1.82
CA ILE A 45 10.31 31.46 -0.59
C ILE A 45 11.21 30.86 0.51
N LEU A 46 11.99 29.81 0.18
CA LEU A 46 12.92 29.21 1.13
C LEU A 46 14.04 30.16 1.56
N GLN A 47 14.56 30.94 0.63
CA GLN A 47 15.60 31.93 0.91
C GLN A 47 15.11 33.02 1.85
N ARG A 48 13.92 33.55 1.61
CA ARG A 48 13.28 34.54 2.51
C ARG A 48 13.06 33.97 3.91
N ALA A 49 12.53 32.75 4.01
CA ALA A 49 12.32 32.09 5.31
C ALA A 49 13.63 31.98 6.11
N VAL A 50 14.74 31.62 5.46
CA VAL A 50 16.06 31.56 6.10
C VAL A 50 16.57 32.96 6.51
N GLU A 51 16.37 33.96 5.68
CA GLU A 51 16.77 35.35 5.97
C GLU A 51 15.95 35.94 7.15
N ASP A 52 14.66 35.61 7.23
CA ASP A 52 13.79 36.03 8.34
C ASP A 52 14.18 35.34 9.66
N GLU A 53 14.53 34.04 9.63
CA GLU A 53 15.08 33.36 10.83
C GLU A 53 16.36 34.06 11.34
N VAL A 54 17.26 34.45 10.42
CA VAL A 54 18.47 35.15 10.78
C VAL A 54 18.20 36.54 11.30
N LYS A 55 17.21 37.25 10.73
CA LYS A 55 16.77 38.55 11.21
C LYS A 55 16.18 38.45 12.63
N GLU A 56 15.36 37.46 12.90
CA GLU A 56 14.80 37.18 14.22
C GLU A 56 15.91 36.87 15.23
N PHE A 57 16.86 36.01 14.88
CA PHE A 57 17.98 35.62 15.74
C PHE A 57 18.90 36.79 16.09
N LEU A 58 19.24 37.64 15.12
CA LEU A 58 20.12 38.78 15.30
C LEU A 58 19.42 40.02 15.89
N GLY A 59 18.07 40.04 15.90
CA GLY A 59 17.29 41.21 16.32
C GLY A 59 17.41 42.42 15.37
N ARG A 60 17.92 42.23 14.14
CA ARG A 60 18.11 43.34 13.16
C ARG A 60 18.00 42.89 11.71
N ALA A 61 17.55 43.79 10.85
CA ALA A 61 17.51 43.58 9.40
C ALA A 61 18.92 43.53 8.78
N HIS A 62 18.99 43.17 7.50
CA HIS A 62 20.22 43.25 6.70
C HIS A 62 20.67 44.71 6.58
N TYR A 63 21.95 44.99 6.76
CA TYR A 63 22.57 46.31 6.77
C TYR A 63 22.13 47.26 7.90
N GLN A 64 21.24 46.87 8.78
CA GLN A 64 20.87 47.70 9.93
C GLN A 64 21.94 47.55 11.06
N ARG A 65 22.40 48.71 11.60
CA ARG A 65 23.25 48.74 12.81
C ARG A 65 22.33 48.77 14.04
N ALA A 66 22.58 47.92 15.00
CA ALA A 66 21.87 47.92 16.28
C ALA A 66 22.92 47.78 17.41
N PRO A 67 22.85 48.60 18.46
CA PRO A 67 23.80 48.57 19.57
C PRO A 67 23.76 47.20 20.32
N ASP A 68 22.59 46.56 20.42
CA ASP A 68 22.36 45.29 21.13
C ASP A 68 22.35 44.08 20.14
N ALA A 69 23.12 44.14 19.05
CA ALA A 69 23.16 43.08 18.09
C ALA A 69 23.74 41.77 18.66
N ARG A 70 22.99 40.68 18.56
CA ARG A 70 23.37 39.34 19.06
C ARG A 70 24.40 38.62 18.19
N GLY A 71 25.23 39.34 17.41
CA GLY A 71 26.26 38.80 16.56
C GLY A 71 26.31 39.42 15.16
N TRP A 72 27.14 38.88 14.28
CA TRP A 72 27.39 39.43 12.93
C TRP A 72 27.23 38.36 11.86
N ARG A 73 26.65 38.73 10.70
CA ARG A 73 26.65 37.91 9.48
C ARG A 73 28.09 37.79 8.96
N ASN A 74 28.56 36.57 8.69
CA ASN A 74 29.92 36.28 8.23
C ASN A 74 29.92 35.40 6.98
N GLY A 75 29.35 35.92 5.91
CA GLY A 75 29.19 35.17 4.66
C GLY A 75 28.00 34.24 4.68
N VAL A 76 27.89 33.43 3.64
CA VAL A 76 26.82 32.46 3.41
C VAL A 76 27.40 31.08 3.11
N ARG A 77 26.66 30.04 3.42
CA ARG A 77 26.97 28.66 3.07
C ARG A 77 25.85 28.09 2.20
N PRO A 78 26.14 27.65 0.95
CA PRO A 78 25.12 27.06 0.11
C PRO A 78 24.66 25.72 0.69
N ARG A 79 23.34 25.50 0.65
CA ARG A 79 22.68 24.25 1.01
C ARG A 79 21.83 23.78 -0.16
N ARG A 80 21.90 22.49 -0.47
CA ARG A 80 21.11 21.88 -1.52
C ARG A 80 19.82 21.32 -0.93
N VAL A 81 18.71 21.72 -1.53
CA VAL A 81 17.37 21.23 -1.21
C VAL A 81 16.81 20.56 -2.46
N GLN A 82 16.51 19.27 -2.38
CA GLN A 82 15.87 18.54 -3.47
C GLN A 82 14.36 18.65 -3.32
N THR A 83 13.68 19.14 -4.34
CA THR A 83 12.24 19.35 -4.35
C THR A 83 11.58 18.69 -5.56
N ALA A 84 10.26 18.70 -5.62
CA ALA A 84 9.52 18.26 -6.81
C ALA A 84 9.70 19.23 -8.00
N GLU A 85 10.23 20.43 -7.76
CA GLU A 85 10.54 21.46 -8.78
C GLU A 85 12.03 21.40 -9.22
N GLY A 86 12.79 20.43 -8.72
CA GLY A 86 14.21 20.29 -8.98
C GLY A 86 15.11 20.55 -7.78
N GLU A 87 16.44 20.61 -8.03
CA GLU A 87 17.42 20.95 -7.01
C GLU A 87 17.49 22.46 -6.83
N LEU A 88 17.31 22.93 -5.59
CA LEU A 88 17.41 24.32 -5.20
C LEU A 88 18.68 24.54 -4.38
N ILE A 89 19.33 25.68 -4.55
CA ILE A 89 20.47 26.13 -3.76
C ILE A 89 20.03 27.29 -2.87
N VAL A 90 19.97 27.06 -1.55
CA VAL A 90 19.61 28.07 -0.57
C VAL A 90 20.87 28.49 0.20
N GLU A 91 21.14 29.79 0.23
CA GLU A 91 22.29 30.38 0.90
C GLU A 91 21.98 30.67 2.36
N VAL A 92 22.53 29.85 3.26
CA VAL A 92 22.33 30.00 4.72
C VAL A 92 23.41 30.89 5.31
N PRO A 93 23.05 32.08 5.85
CA PRO A 93 24.03 32.98 6.47
C PRO A 93 24.77 32.32 7.65
N GLN A 94 26.08 32.56 7.72
CA GLN A 94 26.91 32.20 8.87
C GLN A 94 26.91 33.35 9.85
N ILE A 95 26.82 33.04 11.15
CA ILE A 95 26.79 34.04 12.23
C ILE A 95 28.03 33.84 13.12
N ARG A 96 28.71 34.95 13.46
CA ARG A 96 29.83 35.01 14.42
C ARG A 96 29.49 35.95 15.57
N GLY A 97 30.20 35.75 16.69
CA GLY A 97 30.09 36.61 17.87
C GLY A 97 28.75 36.52 18.63
N ALA A 98 27.93 35.56 18.34
CA ALA A 98 26.73 35.26 19.10
C ALA A 98 27.06 34.35 20.28
N VAL A 99 26.36 34.56 21.42
CA VAL A 99 26.48 33.72 22.63
C VAL A 99 25.96 32.31 22.31
N GLU A 100 24.83 32.22 21.57
CA GLU A 100 24.26 30.96 21.13
C GLU A 100 24.57 30.70 19.67
N ARG A 101 24.75 29.42 19.33
CA ARG A 101 24.98 29.02 17.94
C ARG A 101 23.68 29.13 17.15
N PHE A 102 23.69 29.87 16.05
CA PHE A 102 22.56 29.87 15.11
C PHE A 102 22.40 28.50 14.44
N VAL A 103 21.21 27.96 14.52
CA VAL A 103 20.79 26.74 13.83
C VAL A 103 19.55 27.06 13.00
N CYS A 104 19.69 27.00 11.68
CA CYS A 104 18.58 27.23 10.77
C CYS A 104 17.52 26.11 10.94
N ARG A 105 16.30 26.49 11.28
CA ARG A 105 15.14 25.57 11.47
C ARG A 105 14.55 25.15 10.12
N THR A 106 14.46 26.09 9.18
CA THR A 106 13.91 25.84 7.83
C THR A 106 14.77 24.83 7.06
N ILE A 107 16.11 24.94 7.16
CA ILE A 107 17.05 24.03 6.51
C ILE A 107 18.01 23.50 7.58
N PRO A 108 17.68 22.40 8.26
CA PRO A 108 18.51 21.90 9.37
C PRO A 108 19.93 21.58 8.94
N GLY A 109 20.88 21.98 9.76
CA GLY A 109 22.32 21.97 9.50
C GLY A 109 23.00 20.60 9.50
N THR A 110 22.35 19.56 8.99
CA THR A 110 22.92 18.22 8.86
C THR A 110 23.76 18.08 7.59
N ARG A 111 24.62 17.06 7.55
CA ARG A 111 25.37 16.68 6.35
C ARG A 111 24.48 16.06 5.27
N THR A 112 23.22 15.79 5.55
CA THR A 112 22.25 15.18 4.64
C THR A 112 21.59 16.22 3.75
N VAL A 113 21.36 15.84 2.50
CA VAL A 113 20.55 16.63 1.56
C VAL A 113 19.12 16.67 2.10
N VAL A 114 18.55 17.87 2.22
CA VAL A 114 17.14 18.06 2.61
C VAL A 114 16.27 17.78 1.39
N ARG A 115 15.17 17.02 1.59
CA ARG A 115 14.19 16.70 0.55
C ARG A 115 12.80 17.14 0.95
N THR A 116 11.99 17.52 -0.03
CA THR A 116 10.58 17.78 0.22
C THR A 116 9.79 16.49 0.25
N ARG A 117 8.71 16.46 1.02
CA ARG A 117 7.78 15.31 1.08
C ARG A 117 7.19 14.97 -0.30
N ALA A 118 6.99 15.96 -1.18
CA ALA A 118 6.51 15.73 -2.53
C ALA A 118 7.50 14.89 -3.35
N LEU A 119 8.80 15.21 -3.30
CA LEU A 119 9.82 14.42 -3.98
C LEU A 119 9.94 13.00 -3.40
N GLU A 120 9.88 12.86 -2.07
CA GLU A 120 9.88 11.54 -1.42
C GLU A 120 8.66 10.71 -1.85
N ALA A 121 7.48 11.31 -1.94
CA ALA A 121 6.28 10.65 -2.45
C ALA A 121 6.42 10.21 -3.91
N LEU A 122 7.07 11.00 -4.78
CA LEU A 122 7.37 10.61 -6.16
C LEU A 122 8.32 9.41 -6.21
N VAL A 123 9.40 9.41 -5.43
CA VAL A 123 10.36 8.29 -5.33
C VAL A 123 9.66 7.01 -4.87
N ILE A 124 8.91 7.08 -3.78
CA ILE A 124 8.15 5.94 -3.25
C ILE A 124 7.12 5.46 -4.30
N GLY A 125 6.41 6.40 -4.91
CA GLY A 125 5.41 6.10 -5.93
C GLY A 125 5.97 5.40 -7.16
N ALA A 126 7.14 5.81 -7.62
CA ALA A 126 7.87 5.18 -8.72
C ALA A 126 8.34 3.77 -8.34
N TYR A 127 8.95 3.62 -7.17
CA TYR A 127 9.40 2.33 -6.64
C TYR A 127 8.25 1.34 -6.46
N VAL A 128 7.15 1.75 -5.86
CA VAL A 128 5.94 0.91 -5.67
C VAL A 128 5.31 0.53 -7.01
N ARG A 129 5.50 1.32 -8.07
CA ARG A 129 5.05 0.97 -9.43
C ARG A 129 6.01 0.05 -10.18
N GLY A 130 7.10 -0.36 -9.57
CA GLY A 130 8.00 -1.40 -10.06
C GLY A 130 9.25 -0.87 -10.76
N LEU A 131 9.61 0.40 -10.58
CA LEU A 131 10.90 0.90 -11.01
C LEU A 131 11.99 0.45 -10.04
N SER A 132 13.15 0.01 -10.57
CA SER A 132 14.31 -0.25 -9.74
C SER A 132 14.91 1.06 -9.22
N ASP A 133 15.80 1.00 -8.22
CA ASP A 133 16.51 2.20 -7.72
C ASP A 133 17.25 2.95 -8.84
N ARG A 134 17.74 2.24 -9.86
CA ARG A 134 18.39 2.83 -11.04
C ARG A 134 17.40 3.54 -11.96
N ASP A 135 16.26 2.90 -12.19
CA ASP A 135 15.23 3.47 -13.06
C ASP A 135 14.61 4.72 -12.42
N VAL A 136 14.45 4.71 -11.08
CA VAL A 136 14.01 5.90 -10.32
C VAL A 136 15.05 7.03 -10.43
N GLU A 137 16.35 6.73 -10.30
CA GLU A 137 17.44 7.70 -10.50
C GLU A 137 17.39 8.32 -11.90
N SER A 138 17.28 7.47 -12.95
CA SER A 138 17.17 7.91 -14.34
C SER A 138 15.94 8.76 -14.59
N LEU A 139 14.77 8.29 -14.15
CA LEU A 139 13.49 8.99 -14.30
C LEU A 139 13.53 10.40 -13.68
N LEU A 140 14.09 10.53 -12.48
CA LEU A 140 14.17 11.82 -11.80
C LEU A 140 15.16 12.78 -12.51
N ALA A 141 16.27 12.25 -13.02
CA ALA A 141 17.23 13.03 -13.80
C ALA A 141 16.61 13.50 -15.14
N GLU A 142 15.92 12.63 -15.86
CA GLU A 142 15.20 12.95 -17.10
C GLU A 142 14.09 13.97 -16.88
N ALA A 143 13.41 13.88 -15.73
CA ALA A 143 12.35 14.85 -15.35
C ALA A 143 12.92 16.21 -14.86
N GLY A 144 14.24 16.41 -14.87
CA GLY A 144 14.86 17.65 -14.40
C GLY A 144 14.83 17.86 -12.87
N LEU A 145 14.50 16.82 -12.10
CA LEU A 145 14.38 16.88 -10.64
C LEU A 145 15.73 16.74 -9.91
N GLY A 146 16.83 16.83 -10.64
CA GLY A 146 18.19 16.74 -10.12
C GLY A 146 18.69 15.31 -9.95
N GLN A 147 19.96 15.18 -9.55
CA GLN A 147 20.58 13.87 -9.31
C GLN A 147 20.21 13.32 -7.93
N VAL A 148 19.21 12.46 -7.89
CA VAL A 148 18.85 11.69 -6.69
C VAL A 148 19.60 10.36 -6.74
N SER A 149 20.74 10.25 -6.05
CA SER A 149 21.57 9.03 -6.07
C SER A 149 20.81 7.79 -5.59
N ARG A 150 21.19 6.60 -6.05
CA ARG A 150 20.64 5.29 -5.61
C ARG A 150 20.62 5.14 -4.09
N SER A 151 21.66 5.58 -3.38
CA SER A 151 21.68 5.57 -1.92
C SER A 151 20.60 6.47 -1.31
N SER A 152 20.23 7.52 -2.01
CA SER A 152 19.14 8.42 -1.63
C SER A 152 17.77 7.79 -1.87
N VAL A 153 17.58 7.15 -3.02
CA VAL A 153 16.36 6.36 -3.32
C VAL A 153 16.19 5.27 -2.27
N SER A 154 17.23 4.48 -2.00
CA SER A 154 17.21 3.41 -0.97
C SER A 154 16.87 3.94 0.42
N ARG A 155 17.30 5.16 0.79
CA ARG A 155 16.98 5.80 2.06
C ARG A 155 15.51 6.23 2.12
N VAL A 156 14.99 6.81 1.06
CA VAL A 156 13.56 7.17 0.95
C VAL A 156 12.69 5.90 1.03
N CYS A 157 13.09 4.82 0.36
CA CYS A 157 12.44 3.51 0.50
C CYS A 157 12.52 2.95 1.93
N GLY A 158 13.47 3.41 2.76
CA GLY A 158 13.50 3.14 4.19
C GLY A 158 12.25 3.63 4.93
N GLU A 159 11.71 4.79 4.56
CA GLU A 159 10.46 5.31 5.12
C GLU A 159 9.27 4.39 4.83
N LEU A 160 9.28 3.71 3.68
CA LEU A 160 8.24 2.72 3.37
C LEU A 160 8.22 1.59 4.41
N ARG A 161 9.38 1.17 4.92
CA ARG A 161 9.47 0.16 5.99
C ARG A 161 8.88 0.66 7.31
N GLU A 162 9.10 1.92 7.65
CA GLU A 162 8.48 2.50 8.86
C GLU A 162 6.97 2.60 8.74
N ARG A 163 6.46 3.01 7.58
CA ARG A 163 5.02 3.03 7.29
C ARG A 163 4.41 1.61 7.37
N TYR A 164 5.12 0.62 6.85
CA TYR A 164 4.70 -0.79 6.96
C TYR A 164 4.67 -1.25 8.42
N ARG A 165 5.67 -0.89 9.24
CA ARG A 165 5.67 -1.21 10.69
C ARG A 165 4.50 -0.56 11.42
N ALA A 166 4.21 0.70 11.12
CA ALA A 166 3.04 1.39 11.66
C ALA A 166 1.72 0.72 11.26
N PHE A 167 1.63 0.27 9.99
CA PHE A 167 0.50 -0.52 9.51
C PHE A 167 0.33 -1.83 10.29
N CYS A 168 1.41 -2.57 10.55
CA CYS A 168 1.36 -3.81 11.33
C CYS A 168 0.95 -3.60 12.79
N ALA A 169 1.29 -2.44 13.36
CA ALA A 169 1.01 -2.13 14.77
C ALA A 169 -0.33 -1.40 15.00
N ARG A 170 -1.03 -0.99 13.92
CA ARG A 170 -2.26 -0.20 14.05
C ARG A 170 -3.38 -0.97 14.75
N SER A 171 -4.18 -0.28 15.57
CA SER A 171 -5.43 -0.82 16.10
C SER A 171 -6.42 -1.16 14.97
N LEU A 172 -7.17 -2.23 15.16
CA LEU A 172 -8.30 -2.63 14.32
C LEU A 172 -9.63 -2.53 15.08
N GLU A 173 -9.62 -1.92 16.27
CA GLU A 173 -10.83 -1.60 17.00
C GLU A 173 -11.76 -0.73 16.15
N GLY A 174 -13.04 -1.10 16.10
CA GLY A 174 -14.04 -0.42 15.27
C GLY A 174 -14.02 -0.80 13.78
N VAL A 175 -13.14 -1.71 13.34
CA VAL A 175 -13.19 -2.29 12.01
C VAL A 175 -14.10 -3.49 12.00
N GLU A 176 -15.36 -3.29 11.63
CA GLU A 176 -16.33 -4.37 11.48
C GLU A 176 -16.34 -4.87 10.03
N LEU A 177 -16.22 -6.19 9.85
CA LEU A 177 -16.10 -6.80 8.51
C LEU A 177 -17.34 -7.58 8.12
N LEU A 178 -17.90 -7.24 6.95
CA LEU A 178 -18.84 -8.10 6.23
C LEU A 178 -18.14 -9.40 5.78
N ALA A 179 -16.94 -9.29 5.22
CA ALA A 179 -16.20 -10.46 4.74
C ALA A 179 -14.69 -10.27 4.92
N LEU A 180 -14.03 -11.33 5.41
CA LEU A 180 -12.59 -11.46 5.53
C LEU A 180 -12.08 -12.45 4.48
N PHE A 181 -11.10 -12.04 3.69
CA PHE A 181 -10.44 -12.86 2.67
C PHE A 181 -9.02 -13.16 3.10
N LEU A 182 -8.65 -14.43 3.06
CA LEU A 182 -7.34 -14.94 3.42
C LEU A 182 -6.73 -15.72 2.24
N ASP A 183 -5.52 -15.36 1.86
CA ASP A 183 -4.80 -15.98 0.75
C ASP A 183 -3.29 -15.77 0.89
N ALA A 184 -2.49 -16.48 0.12
CA ALA A 184 -1.04 -16.40 0.16
C ALA A 184 -0.42 -16.26 -1.23
N VAL A 185 0.77 -15.64 -1.28
CA VAL A 185 1.59 -15.53 -2.48
C VAL A 185 3.03 -15.93 -2.18
N TYR A 186 3.63 -16.75 -3.04
CA TYR A 186 5.03 -17.16 -2.89
C TYR A 186 5.98 -16.18 -3.58
N LEU A 187 6.84 -15.55 -2.79
CA LEU A 187 7.77 -14.51 -3.25
C LEU A 187 9.22 -14.82 -2.84
N PRO A 188 10.22 -14.33 -3.60
CA PRO A 188 11.63 -14.40 -3.24
C PRO A 188 11.95 -13.33 -2.19
N THR A 189 11.68 -13.60 -0.92
CA THR A 189 11.81 -12.64 0.20
C THR A 189 13.25 -12.36 0.60
N ARG A 190 14.19 -13.26 0.25
CA ARG A 190 15.61 -13.19 0.60
C ARG A 190 16.52 -13.30 -0.64
N PRO A 191 17.77 -12.80 -0.56
CA PRO A 191 18.74 -12.89 -1.68
C PRO A 191 19.07 -14.32 -2.09
N SER A 192 19.04 -15.26 -1.15
CA SER A 192 19.29 -16.69 -1.37
C SER A 192 18.24 -17.48 -0.59
N GLY A 193 17.60 -18.44 -1.24
CA GLY A 193 16.61 -19.29 -0.59
C GLY A 193 15.43 -19.65 -1.49
N ALA A 194 14.60 -20.54 -1.00
CA ALA A 194 13.31 -20.87 -1.62
C ALA A 194 12.35 -19.67 -1.51
N LYS A 195 11.33 -19.64 -2.36
CA LYS A 195 10.23 -18.69 -2.21
C LYS A 195 9.50 -18.98 -0.91
N GLU A 196 9.16 -17.93 -0.18
CA GLU A 196 8.41 -18.01 1.07
C GLU A 196 6.98 -17.50 0.85
N GLY A 197 6.02 -18.03 1.59
CA GLY A 197 4.63 -17.62 1.55
C GLY A 197 4.49 -16.25 2.23
N VAL A 198 3.94 -15.28 1.52
CA VAL A 198 3.46 -14.02 2.10
C VAL A 198 1.96 -14.15 2.27
N LEU A 199 1.52 -14.18 3.52
CA LEU A 199 0.12 -14.28 3.89
C LEU A 199 -0.53 -12.91 3.87
N VAL A 200 -1.71 -12.83 3.30
CA VAL A 200 -2.46 -11.57 3.17
C VAL A 200 -3.86 -11.75 3.71
N ALA A 201 -4.27 -10.80 4.55
CA ALA A 201 -5.63 -10.65 5.03
C ALA A 201 -6.19 -9.29 4.60
N TRP A 202 -7.33 -9.28 3.93
CA TRP A 202 -8.08 -8.09 3.62
C TRP A 202 -9.58 -8.37 3.71
N GLY A 203 -10.40 -7.33 3.79
CA GLY A 203 -11.85 -7.52 3.92
C GLY A 203 -12.66 -6.42 3.27
N TYR A 204 -13.96 -6.62 3.27
CA TYR A 204 -14.94 -5.56 3.10
C TYR A 204 -15.50 -5.19 4.47
N ASP A 205 -15.45 -3.90 4.81
CA ASP A 205 -16.15 -3.38 5.99
C ASP A 205 -17.68 -3.31 5.74
N LEU A 206 -18.41 -2.87 6.77
CA LEU A 206 -19.88 -2.73 6.68
C LEU A 206 -20.32 -1.53 5.81
N GLU A 207 -19.41 -0.64 5.41
CA GLU A 207 -19.66 0.37 4.38
C GLU A 207 -19.34 -0.16 2.96
N GLY A 208 -18.90 -1.41 2.84
CA GLY A 208 -18.51 -2.02 1.58
C GLY A 208 -17.16 -1.58 1.04
N LYS A 209 -16.36 -0.84 1.84
CA LYS A 209 -15.01 -0.45 1.47
C LYS A 209 -14.05 -1.60 1.68
N ARG A 210 -12.97 -1.62 0.89
CA ARG A 210 -11.90 -2.59 1.07
C ARG A 210 -10.93 -2.13 2.14
N VAL A 211 -10.57 -3.02 3.04
CA VAL A 211 -9.61 -2.78 4.11
C VAL A 211 -8.52 -3.84 4.06
N LEU A 212 -7.26 -3.43 3.88
CA LEU A 212 -6.11 -4.32 4.03
C LEU A 212 -5.82 -4.47 5.53
N LEU A 213 -5.68 -5.68 6.05
CA LEU A 213 -5.58 -5.96 7.48
C LEU A 213 -4.20 -6.46 7.88
N ALA A 214 -3.62 -7.36 7.08
CA ALA A 214 -2.29 -7.90 7.32
C ALA A 214 -1.58 -8.28 6.01
N VAL A 215 -0.25 -8.14 6.03
CA VAL A 215 0.68 -8.67 5.02
C VAL A 215 1.87 -9.16 5.82
N VAL A 216 2.01 -10.46 6.01
CA VAL A 216 3.03 -11.05 6.88
C VAL A 216 3.73 -12.23 6.20
N LEU A 217 4.90 -12.60 6.70
CA LEU A 217 5.61 -13.77 6.25
C LEU A 217 5.02 -15.02 6.93
N GLY A 218 4.62 -16.00 6.13
CA GLY A 218 4.32 -17.36 6.59
C GLY A 218 5.36 -18.32 6.02
N GLN A 219 5.83 -19.26 6.82
CA GLN A 219 6.92 -20.11 6.36
C GLN A 219 6.47 -21.06 5.24
N ARG A 220 5.34 -21.75 5.39
CA ARG A 220 4.82 -22.75 4.43
C ARG A 220 3.29 -22.85 4.40
N GLU A 221 2.55 -21.81 4.71
CA GLU A 221 1.07 -21.83 4.82
C GLU A 221 0.55 -22.92 5.77
N ARG A 222 1.26 -23.15 6.85
CA ARG A 222 0.85 -24.13 7.86
C ARG A 222 -0.26 -23.58 8.76
N LEU A 223 -0.90 -24.45 9.50
CA LEU A 223 -1.89 -24.05 10.50
C LEU A 223 -1.36 -22.97 11.45
N GLU A 224 -0.13 -23.15 11.94
CA GLU A 224 0.52 -22.23 12.86
C GLU A 224 0.70 -20.83 12.28
N ASP A 225 1.10 -20.73 11.00
CA ASP A 225 1.26 -19.44 10.30
C ASP A 225 -0.07 -18.69 10.23
N TRP A 226 -1.16 -19.38 9.92
CA TRP A 226 -2.51 -18.79 9.87
C TRP A 226 -3.07 -18.44 11.25
N LEU A 227 -2.79 -19.28 12.27
CA LEU A 227 -3.16 -19.00 13.66
C LEU A 227 -2.41 -17.77 14.18
N GLU A 228 -1.13 -17.61 13.89
CA GLU A 228 -0.34 -16.45 14.29
C GLU A 228 -0.89 -15.17 13.67
N LEU A 229 -1.15 -15.18 12.35
CA LEU A 229 -1.77 -14.06 11.64
C LEU A 229 -3.12 -13.69 12.24
N GLY A 230 -4.00 -14.68 12.45
CA GLY A 230 -5.34 -14.40 12.96
C GLY A 230 -5.34 -13.94 14.42
N ARG A 231 -4.50 -14.53 15.28
CA ARG A 231 -4.30 -14.08 16.67
C ARG A 231 -3.75 -12.63 16.71
N ASP A 232 -2.91 -12.25 15.77
CA ASP A 232 -2.47 -10.85 15.64
C ASP A 232 -3.64 -9.93 15.30
N LEU A 233 -4.50 -10.30 14.35
CA LEU A 233 -5.69 -9.53 14.01
C LEU A 233 -6.62 -9.36 15.22
N VAL A 234 -6.92 -10.44 15.94
CA VAL A 234 -7.74 -10.42 17.17
C VAL A 234 -7.09 -9.56 18.26
N ARG A 235 -5.80 -9.71 18.50
CA ARG A 235 -5.06 -8.89 19.50
C ARG A 235 -5.08 -7.39 19.17
N ARG A 236 -5.11 -7.03 17.90
CA ARG A 236 -5.26 -5.64 17.45
C ARG A 236 -6.69 -5.12 17.51
N GLY A 237 -7.64 -5.94 17.94
CA GLY A 237 -9.03 -5.55 18.20
C GLY A 237 -10.00 -5.87 17.06
N LEU A 238 -9.62 -6.71 16.08
CA LEU A 238 -10.55 -7.10 15.00
C LEU A 238 -11.65 -8.02 15.57
N PRO A 239 -12.93 -7.62 15.49
CA PRO A 239 -14.04 -8.49 15.86
C PRO A 239 -14.22 -9.62 14.86
N SER A 240 -15.06 -10.61 15.22
CA SER A 240 -15.40 -11.71 14.30
C SER A 240 -16.05 -11.17 13.03
N PRO A 241 -15.51 -11.50 11.82
CA PRO A 241 -16.17 -11.16 10.57
C PRO A 241 -17.48 -11.93 10.41
N TRP A 242 -18.42 -11.44 9.61
CA TRP A 242 -19.61 -12.19 9.31
C TRP A 242 -19.34 -13.36 8.36
N LEU A 243 -18.44 -13.19 7.41
CA LEU A 243 -18.04 -14.20 6.44
C LEU A 243 -16.51 -14.30 6.36
N THR A 244 -15.99 -15.52 6.29
CA THR A 244 -14.58 -15.79 5.93
C THR A 244 -14.52 -16.48 4.57
N VAL A 245 -13.63 -16.02 3.69
CA VAL A 245 -13.44 -16.57 2.35
C VAL A 245 -12.01 -17.09 2.20
N THR A 246 -11.87 -18.39 1.97
CA THR A 246 -10.55 -19.07 1.93
C THR A 246 -10.41 -19.96 0.71
N ASP A 247 -9.17 -20.29 0.32
CA ASP A 247 -8.86 -21.23 -0.76
C ASP A 247 -9.22 -22.69 -0.44
N GLY A 248 -9.40 -22.99 0.85
CA GLY A 248 -9.74 -24.31 1.36
C GLY A 248 -8.55 -25.18 1.71
N ALA A 249 -7.37 -24.61 1.94
CA ALA A 249 -6.24 -25.33 2.55
C ALA A 249 -6.62 -25.81 3.96
N PRO A 250 -6.35 -27.10 4.32
CA PRO A 250 -6.80 -27.67 5.60
C PRO A 250 -6.33 -26.89 6.84
N GLY A 251 -5.09 -26.38 6.80
CA GLY A 251 -4.54 -25.55 7.88
C GLY A 251 -5.29 -24.24 8.05
N LEU A 252 -5.65 -23.58 6.94
CA LEU A 252 -6.40 -22.34 6.96
C LEU A 252 -7.85 -22.53 7.43
N ILE A 253 -8.50 -23.61 6.98
CA ILE A 253 -9.86 -23.97 7.45
C ILE A 253 -9.88 -24.15 8.97
N ARG A 254 -8.90 -24.90 9.52
CA ARG A 254 -8.80 -25.12 10.97
C ARG A 254 -8.51 -23.83 11.73
N ALA A 255 -7.61 -22.97 11.22
CA ALA A 255 -7.32 -21.70 11.85
C ALA A 255 -8.55 -20.79 11.92
N VAL A 256 -9.32 -20.69 10.83
CA VAL A 256 -10.57 -19.90 10.79
C VAL A 256 -11.60 -20.45 11.77
N ALA A 257 -11.79 -21.78 11.82
CA ALA A 257 -12.73 -22.40 12.74
C ALA A 257 -12.36 -22.22 14.23
N GLU A 258 -11.06 -22.15 14.54
CA GLU A 258 -10.57 -21.87 15.91
C GLU A 258 -10.72 -20.40 16.29
N LEU A 259 -10.41 -19.48 15.37
CA LEU A 259 -10.34 -18.04 15.67
C LEU A 259 -11.69 -17.34 15.57
N TRP A 260 -12.52 -17.75 14.64
CA TRP A 260 -13.82 -17.14 14.34
C TRP A 260 -14.91 -18.21 14.14
N PRO A 261 -15.25 -18.98 15.19
CA PRO A 261 -16.18 -20.10 15.10
C PRO A 261 -17.61 -19.66 14.68
N ASP A 262 -17.97 -18.41 14.97
CA ASP A 262 -19.29 -17.85 14.64
C ASP A 262 -19.36 -17.24 13.23
N ALA A 263 -18.23 -17.16 12.52
CA ALA A 263 -18.20 -16.62 11.17
C ALA A 263 -18.68 -17.66 10.14
N ASP A 264 -19.56 -17.24 9.22
CA ASP A 264 -19.84 -18.06 8.04
C ASP A 264 -18.55 -18.37 7.28
N ARG A 265 -18.45 -19.57 6.72
CA ARG A 265 -17.27 -19.98 5.96
C ARG A 265 -17.62 -20.23 4.49
N GLN A 266 -17.02 -19.45 3.61
CA GLN A 266 -17.09 -19.62 2.16
C GLN A 266 -15.79 -20.22 1.64
N ARG A 267 -15.87 -21.31 0.92
CA ARG A 267 -14.75 -21.84 0.15
C ARG A 267 -14.68 -21.15 -1.21
N CYS A 268 -13.47 -20.73 -1.60
CA CYS A 268 -13.27 -20.08 -2.89
C CYS A 268 -13.69 -20.97 -4.05
N SER A 269 -14.76 -20.57 -4.76
CA SER A 269 -15.31 -21.32 -5.89
C SER A 269 -14.33 -21.43 -7.04
N VAL A 270 -13.47 -20.43 -7.26
CA VAL A 270 -12.46 -20.44 -8.34
C VAL A 270 -11.34 -21.43 -8.04
N HIS A 271 -10.82 -21.44 -6.79
CA HIS A 271 -9.81 -22.42 -6.37
C HIS A 271 -10.36 -23.84 -6.42
N ARG A 272 -11.60 -24.05 -5.97
CA ARG A 272 -12.23 -25.37 -6.05
C ARG A 272 -12.33 -25.86 -7.49
N LEU A 273 -12.86 -25.03 -8.40
CA LEU A 273 -12.94 -25.40 -9.81
C LEU A 273 -11.55 -25.72 -10.40
N ARG A 274 -10.54 -24.90 -10.12
CA ARG A 274 -9.17 -25.15 -10.58
C ARG A 274 -8.63 -26.51 -10.07
N ASN A 275 -8.91 -26.87 -8.83
CA ASN A 275 -8.52 -28.15 -8.25
C ASN A 275 -9.25 -29.35 -8.91
N ILE A 276 -10.53 -29.19 -9.27
CA ILE A 276 -11.31 -30.19 -9.99
C ILE A 276 -10.71 -30.39 -11.40
N LEU A 277 -10.51 -29.31 -12.15
CA LEU A 277 -9.97 -29.36 -13.50
C LEU A 277 -8.56 -29.95 -13.54
N ALA A 278 -7.74 -29.74 -12.52
CA ALA A 278 -6.41 -30.33 -12.42
C ALA A 278 -6.43 -31.88 -12.27
N LYS A 279 -7.57 -32.46 -11.86
CA LYS A 279 -7.77 -33.92 -11.74
C LYS A 279 -8.44 -34.55 -12.97
N LEU A 280 -8.78 -33.73 -13.95
CA LEU A 280 -9.35 -34.17 -15.23
C LEU A 280 -8.26 -34.34 -16.30
N PRO A 281 -8.48 -35.20 -17.32
CA PRO A 281 -7.59 -35.25 -18.48
C PRO A 281 -7.55 -33.89 -19.19
N LYS A 282 -6.39 -33.54 -19.75
CA LYS A 282 -6.18 -32.28 -20.47
C LYS A 282 -6.90 -32.25 -21.83
N ARG A 283 -8.22 -32.41 -21.80
CA ARG A 283 -9.11 -32.32 -22.97
C ARG A 283 -10.02 -31.10 -22.80
N GLU A 284 -9.93 -30.16 -23.71
CA GLU A 284 -10.65 -28.88 -23.63
C GLU A 284 -12.16 -29.06 -23.50
N GLU A 285 -12.73 -30.04 -24.24
CA GLU A 285 -14.15 -30.34 -24.20
C GLU A 285 -14.62 -30.80 -22.82
N VAL A 286 -13.86 -31.69 -22.14
CA VAL A 286 -14.15 -32.16 -20.78
C VAL A 286 -14.06 -31.01 -19.79
N HIS A 287 -13.01 -30.19 -19.87
CA HIS A 287 -12.86 -29.03 -19.01
C HIS A 287 -14.02 -28.04 -19.19
N ARG A 288 -14.40 -27.74 -20.43
CA ARG A 288 -15.51 -26.82 -20.74
C ARG A 288 -16.85 -27.34 -20.22
N ARG A 289 -17.17 -28.65 -20.42
CA ARG A 289 -18.37 -29.31 -19.90
C ARG A 289 -18.47 -29.18 -18.40
N VAL A 290 -17.43 -29.61 -17.66
CA VAL A 290 -17.40 -29.58 -16.20
C VAL A 290 -17.45 -28.15 -15.67
N GLN A 291 -16.71 -27.22 -16.27
CA GLN A 291 -16.75 -25.82 -15.89
C GLN A 291 -18.13 -25.19 -16.10
N SER A 292 -18.79 -25.48 -17.21
CA SER A 292 -20.14 -24.96 -17.49
C SER A 292 -21.16 -25.51 -16.49
N ALA A 293 -21.13 -26.82 -16.21
CA ALA A 293 -22.03 -27.44 -15.24
C ALA A 293 -21.80 -26.91 -13.82
N TYR A 294 -20.53 -26.74 -13.40
CA TYR A 294 -20.15 -26.19 -12.11
C TYR A 294 -20.69 -24.76 -11.89
N TRP A 295 -20.48 -23.89 -12.89
CA TRP A 295 -20.98 -22.52 -12.76
C TRP A 295 -22.48 -22.43 -12.92
N ALA A 296 -23.11 -23.29 -13.74
CA ALA A 296 -24.58 -23.33 -13.83
C ALA A 296 -25.21 -23.71 -12.49
N ALA A 297 -24.64 -24.68 -11.77
CA ALA A 297 -25.13 -25.07 -10.45
C ALA A 297 -25.02 -23.92 -9.40
N LEU A 298 -24.01 -23.06 -9.51
CA LEU A 298 -23.84 -21.94 -8.56
C LEU A 298 -24.51 -20.64 -8.99
N ASP A 299 -24.59 -20.35 -10.31
CA ASP A 299 -25.10 -19.06 -10.80
C ASP A 299 -26.62 -19.05 -10.98
N ASN A 300 -27.24 -20.21 -11.22
CA ASN A 300 -28.69 -20.33 -11.42
C ASN A 300 -29.48 -20.63 -10.15
N ALA A 301 -28.80 -21.06 -9.09
CA ALA A 301 -29.45 -21.42 -7.84
C ALA A 301 -30.00 -20.20 -7.09
N ALA A 302 -31.22 -20.31 -6.61
CA ALA A 302 -31.85 -19.32 -5.76
C ALA A 302 -31.37 -19.42 -4.29
N SER A 303 -31.07 -20.65 -3.82
CA SER A 303 -30.65 -20.95 -2.45
C SER A 303 -29.40 -21.81 -2.38
N PRO A 304 -28.72 -21.86 -1.20
CA PRO A 304 -27.60 -22.78 -0.95
C PRO A 304 -27.96 -24.24 -1.19
N GLU A 305 -29.15 -24.68 -0.80
CA GLU A 305 -29.62 -26.07 -0.92
C GLU A 305 -29.79 -26.48 -2.38
N GLU A 306 -30.32 -25.57 -3.21
CA GLU A 306 -30.49 -25.81 -4.65
C GLU A 306 -29.11 -25.92 -5.34
N ALA A 307 -28.18 -25.05 -5.01
CA ALA A 307 -26.81 -25.11 -5.54
C ALA A 307 -26.10 -26.40 -5.11
N GLU A 308 -26.24 -26.79 -3.86
CA GLU A 308 -25.66 -28.03 -3.33
C GLU A 308 -26.25 -29.25 -4.03
N ALA A 309 -27.57 -29.29 -4.27
CA ALA A 309 -28.21 -30.36 -5.05
C ALA A 309 -27.69 -30.43 -6.49
N GLY A 310 -27.52 -29.27 -7.16
CA GLY A 310 -26.92 -29.21 -8.49
C GLY A 310 -25.47 -29.70 -8.53
N LEU A 311 -24.67 -29.32 -7.54
CA LEU A 311 -23.29 -29.77 -7.41
C LEU A 311 -23.21 -31.28 -7.10
N ARG A 312 -24.10 -31.82 -6.29
CA ARG A 312 -24.19 -33.29 -6.05
C ARG A 312 -24.55 -34.05 -7.31
N GLY A 313 -25.41 -33.49 -8.18
CA GLY A 313 -25.66 -34.04 -9.49
C GLY A 313 -24.40 -34.13 -10.34
N LEU A 314 -23.59 -33.09 -10.35
CA LEU A 314 -22.28 -33.08 -11.04
C LEU A 314 -21.27 -34.05 -10.42
N VAL A 315 -21.27 -34.23 -9.08
CA VAL A 315 -20.46 -35.25 -8.41
C VAL A 315 -20.82 -36.64 -8.93
N ALA A 316 -22.12 -37.00 -8.95
CA ALA A 316 -22.58 -38.31 -9.43
C ALA A 316 -22.25 -38.56 -10.91
N GLU A 317 -22.27 -37.51 -11.75
CA GLU A 317 -21.82 -37.60 -13.16
C GLU A 317 -20.31 -37.90 -13.23
N LEU A 318 -19.50 -37.19 -12.45
CA LEU A 318 -18.04 -37.32 -12.44
C LEU A 318 -17.55 -38.66 -11.84
N GLU A 319 -18.27 -39.21 -10.85
CA GLU A 319 -17.88 -40.46 -10.19
C GLU A 319 -17.66 -41.64 -11.16
N ARG A 320 -18.43 -41.67 -12.26
CA ARG A 320 -18.35 -42.75 -13.27
C ARG A 320 -17.07 -42.72 -14.08
N GLU A 321 -16.58 -41.53 -14.43
CA GLU A 321 -15.45 -41.39 -15.34
C GLU A 321 -14.20 -40.82 -14.66
N TYR A 322 -14.40 -39.99 -13.63
CA TYR A 322 -13.32 -39.23 -12.98
C TYR A 322 -13.48 -39.18 -11.43
N PRO A 323 -13.37 -40.34 -10.74
CA PRO A 323 -13.66 -40.40 -9.31
C PRO A 323 -12.82 -39.48 -8.45
N SER A 324 -11.57 -39.20 -8.84
CA SER A 324 -10.71 -38.25 -8.13
C SER A 324 -11.21 -36.79 -8.24
N ALA A 325 -11.82 -36.42 -9.36
CA ALA A 325 -12.43 -35.09 -9.55
C ALA A 325 -13.76 -34.99 -8.80
N ALA A 326 -14.56 -36.09 -8.81
CA ALA A 326 -15.80 -36.19 -8.02
C ALA A 326 -15.52 -36.03 -6.53
N ALA A 327 -14.57 -36.78 -5.96
CA ALA A 327 -14.17 -36.68 -4.57
C ALA A 327 -13.67 -35.26 -4.23
N CYS A 328 -12.92 -34.62 -5.15
CA CYS A 328 -12.48 -33.25 -4.96
C CYS A 328 -13.66 -32.27 -4.93
N LEU A 329 -14.70 -32.45 -5.77
CA LEU A 329 -15.89 -31.61 -5.74
C LEU A 329 -16.73 -31.86 -4.50
N ALA A 330 -16.92 -33.11 -4.09
CA ALA A 330 -17.75 -33.51 -2.95
C ALA A 330 -17.24 -33.01 -1.60
N ASP A 331 -15.93 -32.72 -1.52
CA ASP A 331 -15.29 -32.22 -0.30
C ASP A 331 -15.80 -30.80 0.03
N ASP A 332 -16.57 -30.67 1.12
CA ASP A 332 -17.03 -29.41 1.69
C ASP A 332 -18.01 -28.61 0.78
N LEU A 333 -19.02 -29.27 0.20
CA LEU A 333 -20.02 -28.65 -0.65
C LEU A 333 -20.81 -27.50 0.04
N PRO A 334 -21.25 -27.60 1.31
CA PRO A 334 -21.97 -26.51 1.96
C PRO A 334 -21.17 -25.21 1.95
N ALA A 335 -19.87 -25.26 2.21
CA ALA A 335 -19.01 -24.07 2.21
C ALA A 335 -18.80 -23.45 0.82
N LEU A 336 -19.07 -24.17 -0.27
CA LEU A 336 -19.07 -23.60 -1.61
C LEU A 336 -20.31 -22.75 -1.88
N CYS A 337 -21.41 -23.03 -1.20
CA CYS A 337 -22.73 -22.44 -1.43
C CYS A 337 -23.08 -21.32 -0.45
N THR A 338 -22.26 -21.09 0.58
CA THR A 338 -22.52 -20.08 1.64
C THR A 338 -22.80 -18.68 1.09
N HIS A 339 -22.12 -18.26 0.03
CA HIS A 339 -22.33 -16.94 -0.59
C HIS A 339 -23.75 -16.70 -1.11
N LEU A 340 -24.53 -17.74 -1.32
CA LEU A 340 -25.92 -17.65 -1.79
C LEU A 340 -26.90 -17.15 -0.71
N ARG A 341 -26.50 -17.16 0.56
CA ARG A 341 -27.24 -16.54 1.67
C ARG A 341 -27.24 -15.02 1.58
N TYR A 342 -26.25 -14.45 0.90
CA TYR A 342 -26.05 -13.01 0.79
C TYR A 342 -26.84 -12.40 -0.39
N PRO A 343 -27.13 -11.09 -0.39
CA PRO A 343 -27.82 -10.40 -1.47
C PRO A 343 -27.22 -10.67 -2.84
N LEU A 344 -28.07 -10.83 -3.86
CA LEU A 344 -27.71 -11.29 -5.20
C LEU A 344 -26.51 -10.52 -5.82
N HIS A 345 -26.49 -9.20 -5.68
CA HIS A 345 -25.42 -8.34 -6.25
C HIS A 345 -24.07 -8.51 -5.55
N LEU A 346 -24.03 -9.07 -4.32
CA LEU A 346 -22.81 -9.35 -3.55
C LEU A 346 -22.25 -10.74 -3.84
N ARG A 347 -23.08 -11.71 -4.22
CA ARG A 347 -22.73 -13.13 -4.35
C ARG A 347 -21.44 -13.37 -5.15
N LYS A 348 -21.31 -12.73 -6.32
CA LYS A 348 -20.11 -12.84 -7.17
C LYS A 348 -18.82 -12.27 -6.53
N ARG A 349 -18.97 -11.33 -5.60
CA ARG A 349 -17.84 -10.72 -4.89
C ARG A 349 -17.41 -11.54 -3.68
N LEU A 350 -18.35 -12.23 -3.05
CA LEU A 350 -18.16 -12.99 -1.82
C LEU A 350 -17.73 -14.45 -2.06
N ARG A 351 -17.97 -15.01 -3.25
CA ARG A 351 -17.72 -16.43 -3.53
C ARG A 351 -16.27 -16.82 -3.81
N SER A 352 -15.36 -15.83 -3.93
CA SER A 352 -13.98 -16.13 -4.34
C SER A 352 -12.96 -15.12 -3.85
N THR A 353 -11.71 -15.57 -3.68
CA THR A 353 -10.54 -14.73 -3.43
C THR A 353 -9.97 -14.08 -4.70
N ASN A 354 -10.63 -14.17 -5.85
CA ASN A 354 -10.14 -13.75 -7.17
C ASN A 354 -9.69 -12.27 -7.21
N LEU A 355 -10.32 -11.40 -6.43
CA LEU A 355 -9.90 -10.00 -6.30
C LEU A 355 -8.54 -9.89 -5.61
N LEU A 356 -8.31 -10.70 -4.58
CA LEU A 356 -7.02 -10.79 -3.89
C LEU A 356 -5.97 -11.40 -4.82
N GLU A 357 -6.29 -12.48 -5.54
CA GLU A 357 -5.38 -13.08 -6.54
C GLU A 357 -4.90 -12.07 -7.59
N ARG A 358 -5.80 -11.22 -8.12
CA ARG A 358 -5.42 -10.16 -9.06
C ARG A 358 -4.46 -9.15 -8.42
N SER A 359 -4.73 -8.75 -7.18
CA SER A 359 -3.86 -7.84 -6.43
C SER A 359 -2.50 -8.48 -6.13
N LEU A 360 -2.47 -9.76 -5.78
CA LEU A 360 -1.25 -10.55 -5.61
C LEU A 360 -0.49 -10.74 -6.94
N GLY A 361 -1.19 -10.87 -8.06
CA GLY A 361 -0.60 -10.86 -9.39
C GLY A 361 0.14 -9.55 -9.69
N GLU A 362 -0.42 -8.41 -9.28
CA GLU A 362 0.26 -7.10 -9.35
C GLU A 362 1.51 -7.06 -8.48
N VAL A 363 1.45 -7.60 -7.27
CA VAL A 363 2.64 -7.74 -6.39
C VAL A 363 3.71 -8.57 -7.09
N GLN A 364 3.36 -9.74 -7.61
CA GLN A 364 4.30 -10.63 -8.31
C GLN A 364 4.95 -9.94 -9.52
N ARG A 365 4.17 -9.21 -10.31
CA ARG A 365 4.65 -8.48 -11.48
C ARG A 365 5.72 -7.45 -11.11
N ARG A 366 5.50 -6.70 -10.02
CA ARG A 366 6.41 -5.64 -9.56
C ARG A 366 7.64 -6.20 -8.85
N VAL A 367 7.46 -7.25 -8.06
CA VAL A 367 8.56 -7.97 -7.40
C VAL A 367 9.52 -8.61 -8.43
N ARG A 368 9.00 -9.08 -9.56
CA ARG A 368 9.82 -9.70 -10.62
C ARG A 368 10.89 -8.75 -11.16
N VAL A 369 10.61 -7.46 -11.29
CA VAL A 369 11.55 -6.45 -11.80
C VAL A 369 12.70 -6.23 -10.81
N ILE A 370 12.42 -6.26 -9.50
CA ILE A 370 13.42 -6.05 -8.44
C ILE A 370 14.35 -7.27 -8.33
N GLY A 371 13.85 -8.46 -8.68
CA GLY A 371 14.61 -9.70 -8.72
C GLY A 371 14.90 -10.29 -7.34
N ARG A 372 15.63 -9.57 -6.47
CA ARG A 372 16.02 -10.04 -5.13
C ARG A 372 15.91 -8.91 -4.11
N PHE A 373 15.36 -9.21 -2.94
CA PHE A 373 15.27 -8.26 -1.84
C PHE A 373 16.46 -8.36 -0.90
N PRO A 374 16.89 -7.24 -0.29
CA PRO A 374 17.95 -7.27 0.73
C PRO A 374 17.51 -7.94 2.03
N GLY A 375 16.22 -8.21 2.20
CA GLY A 375 15.65 -8.87 3.37
C GLY A 375 14.12 -8.86 3.36
N GLU A 376 13.54 -9.65 4.25
CA GLU A 376 12.09 -9.88 4.39
C GLU A 376 11.29 -8.58 4.52
N THR A 377 11.70 -7.69 5.42
CA THR A 377 10.99 -6.43 5.67
C THR A 377 10.91 -5.56 4.42
N SER A 378 11.93 -5.59 3.54
CA SER A 378 11.90 -4.84 2.28
C SER A 378 10.91 -5.44 1.29
N CYS A 379 10.79 -6.78 1.24
CA CYS A 379 9.80 -7.47 0.44
C CYS A 379 8.38 -7.17 0.95
N LEU A 380 8.16 -7.37 2.25
CA LEU A 380 6.84 -7.18 2.87
C LEU A 380 6.36 -5.72 2.78
N SER A 381 7.25 -4.74 2.98
CA SER A 381 6.88 -3.32 2.85
C SER A 381 6.49 -2.94 1.41
N LEU A 382 7.13 -3.52 0.40
CA LEU A 382 6.72 -3.33 -0.98
C LEU A 382 5.38 -4.03 -1.27
N CYS A 383 5.22 -5.27 -0.82
CA CYS A 383 3.96 -6.01 -0.98
C CYS A 383 2.80 -5.23 -0.37
N TRP A 384 2.98 -4.76 0.86
CA TRP A 384 2.01 -3.91 1.54
C TRP A 384 1.67 -2.66 0.73
N ALA A 385 2.67 -1.90 0.29
CA ALA A 385 2.44 -0.65 -0.44
C ALA A 385 1.73 -0.86 -1.79
N VAL A 386 2.04 -1.96 -2.49
CA VAL A 386 1.35 -2.32 -3.73
C VAL A 386 -0.11 -2.68 -3.45
N LEU A 387 -0.35 -3.51 -2.44
CA LEU A 387 -1.71 -3.91 -2.06
C LEU A 387 -2.54 -2.73 -1.55
N ASP A 388 -1.95 -1.87 -0.72
CA ASP A 388 -2.59 -0.65 -0.21
C ASP A 388 -3.00 0.28 -1.35
N LEU A 389 -2.12 0.48 -2.33
CA LEU A 389 -2.41 1.28 -3.54
C LEU A 389 -3.56 0.68 -4.37
N VAL A 390 -3.57 -0.65 -4.56
CA VAL A 390 -4.61 -1.35 -5.33
C VAL A 390 -5.95 -1.29 -4.60
N ILE A 391 -5.93 -1.45 -3.27
CA ILE A 391 -7.12 -1.43 -2.43
C ILE A 391 -7.71 -0.02 -2.34
N ALA A 392 -6.86 1.01 -2.14
CA ALA A 392 -7.30 2.40 -2.08
C ALA A 392 -7.96 2.89 -3.39
N GLY A 393 -7.51 2.40 -4.55
CA GLY A 393 -8.10 2.70 -5.85
C GLY A 393 -9.34 1.87 -6.22
N ALA A 394 -9.77 0.97 -5.34
CA ALA A 394 -10.84 0.03 -5.65
C ALA A 394 -12.23 0.57 -5.31
N ARG A 395 -13.22 0.26 -6.15
CA ARG A 395 -14.63 0.60 -5.89
C ARG A 395 -15.17 -0.17 -4.69
N SER A 396 -16.00 0.49 -3.87
CA SER A 396 -16.76 -0.16 -2.79
C SER A 396 -17.85 -1.10 -3.32
N LEU A 397 -18.43 -1.92 -2.44
CA LEU A 397 -19.53 -2.84 -2.79
C LEU A 397 -20.87 -2.12 -3.00
N GLY A 398 -21.05 -0.92 -2.49
CA GLY A 398 -22.34 -0.22 -2.56
C GLY A 398 -23.41 -0.90 -1.71
N LEU A 399 -23.12 -1.11 -0.41
CA LEU A 399 -24.05 -1.72 0.55
C LEU A 399 -25.14 -0.73 0.96
N SER A 400 -26.40 -1.12 0.82
CA SER A 400 -27.55 -0.42 1.42
C SER A 400 -27.78 -0.85 2.87
N ASP A 401 -28.58 -0.09 3.62
CA ASP A 401 -29.00 -0.47 4.99
C ASP A 401 -29.78 -1.78 5.01
N LEU A 402 -30.57 -2.04 3.97
CA LEU A 402 -31.30 -3.29 3.80
C LEU A 402 -30.33 -4.47 3.60
N ASP A 403 -29.30 -4.29 2.78
CA ASP A 403 -28.29 -5.34 2.57
C ASP A 403 -27.56 -5.67 3.87
N ARG A 404 -27.19 -4.66 4.66
CA ARG A 404 -26.55 -4.86 5.98
C ARG A 404 -27.46 -5.64 6.93
N LYS A 405 -28.75 -5.28 6.99
CA LYS A 405 -29.73 -5.97 7.81
C LYS A 405 -29.88 -7.43 7.38
N THR A 406 -30.05 -7.69 6.09
CA THR A 406 -30.18 -9.05 5.53
C THR A 406 -28.92 -9.87 5.81
N CYS A 407 -27.72 -9.34 5.55
CA CYS A 407 -26.47 -10.03 5.84
C CYS A 407 -26.31 -10.35 7.33
N TYR A 408 -26.72 -9.45 8.21
CA TYR A 408 -26.65 -9.67 9.66
C TYR A 408 -27.62 -10.77 10.14
N GLU A 409 -28.85 -10.77 9.64
CA GLU A 409 -29.83 -11.80 9.95
C GLU A 409 -29.37 -13.17 9.49
N GLU A 410 -28.90 -13.29 8.26
CA GLU A 410 -28.42 -14.52 7.66
C GLU A 410 -27.15 -15.09 8.34
N SER A 411 -26.21 -14.24 8.75
CA SER A 411 -24.98 -14.68 9.42
C SER A 411 -25.23 -15.28 10.83
N ARG A 412 -26.35 -14.95 11.46
CA ARG A 412 -26.73 -15.48 12.79
C ARG A 412 -27.55 -16.77 12.76
N VAL A 413 -28.14 -17.10 11.65
CA VAL A 413 -28.95 -18.34 11.50
C VAL A 413 -28.06 -19.59 11.61
N SER A 414 -26.75 -19.47 11.37
CA SER A 414 -25.80 -20.58 11.38
C SER A 414 -25.33 -21.02 12.77
N VAL A 415 -25.63 -20.29 13.84
CA VAL A 415 -25.26 -20.66 15.21
C VAL A 415 -26.42 -21.39 15.88
N PRO A 416 -26.37 -22.72 16.05
CA PRO A 416 -27.35 -23.40 16.91
C PRO A 416 -27.15 -22.86 18.33
N HIS A 417 -28.15 -22.18 18.86
CA HIS A 417 -28.21 -21.80 20.27
C HIS A 417 -28.16 -23.07 21.14
N THR A 418 -26.95 -23.50 21.50
CA THR A 418 -26.79 -24.34 22.70
C THR A 418 -27.04 -23.43 23.92
N VAL A 419 -28.32 -23.19 24.20
CA VAL A 419 -28.75 -22.70 25.48
C VAL A 419 -28.52 -23.82 26.48
N GLY A 420 -27.35 -23.85 27.09
CA GLY A 420 -27.11 -24.49 28.36
C GLY A 420 -27.62 -23.55 29.42
N SER A 421 -28.84 -23.74 29.87
CA SER A 421 -29.35 -23.16 31.11
C SER A 421 -28.78 -23.88 32.34
N PRO A 422 -28.80 -23.23 33.51
CA PRO A 422 -27.84 -23.21 34.59
C PRO A 422 -27.62 -24.48 35.33
#